data_e7ca11b0aabf636ccc49dea6553023fa
#
_entry.id   e7ca11b0aabf636ccc49dea6553023fa
#
_cell.length_a   1.000
_cell.length_b   1.000
_cell.length_c   1.000
_cell.angle_alpha   90.00
_cell.angle_beta   90.00
_cell.angle_gamma   90.00
#
_symmetry.space_group_name_H-M   'P 1'
#
loop_
_entity.id
_entity.type
_entity.pdbx_description
1 polymer ?
#
loop_
_entity_poly.entity_id
_entity_poly.type
_entity_poly.pdbx_seq_one_letter_code
_entity_poly.pdbx_strand_id
1 'polypeptide(L)'
;TLNVIKDLPYKVYIFCPESEKKDYLKKYKGKYTITRGSDKSLNDANNAVHKYFPTNKKILFMDDDIKSVNKWNGEAFETADLKYYIEEGFRLCNENNFKLFGFYPVKNGFFMKEQKEYSKGLQFCMGGIMGVVNDKELRTTTYKEDYERCIINYIKYGGIIRFNYVKV
;
A
#
# COMPACT_ATOMS: atom_id res chain seq x y z
N THR A 1 9.68 -0.57 8.78
CA THR A 1 8.43 0.15 8.40
C THR A 1 8.08 1.26 9.38
N LEU A 2 7.97 0.98 10.69
CA LEU A 2 7.53 2.00 11.66
C LEU A 2 8.43 3.24 11.71
N ASN A 3 9.72 3.13 11.40
CA ASN A 3 10.62 4.28 11.27
C ASN A 3 10.31 5.15 10.04
N VAL A 4 9.80 4.56 8.97
CA VAL A 4 9.44 5.27 7.73
C VAL A 4 8.20 6.13 7.92
N ILE A 5 7.28 5.71 8.79
CA ILE A 5 5.98 6.34 9.00
C ILE A 5 5.85 7.11 10.33
N LYS A 6 6.91 7.15 11.14
CA LYS A 6 6.85 7.72 12.52
C LYS A 6 6.39 9.17 12.61
N ASP A 7 6.71 9.96 11.57
CA ASP A 7 6.43 11.40 11.49
C ASP A 7 5.19 11.71 10.62
N LEU A 8 4.51 10.67 10.10
CA LEU A 8 3.29 10.87 9.32
C LEU A 8 2.09 11.14 10.24
N PRO A 9 1.19 12.07 9.88
CA PRO A 9 0.06 12.47 10.72
C PRO A 9 -1.13 11.49 10.64
N TYR A 10 -0.87 10.21 10.39
CA TYR A 10 -1.90 9.21 10.18
C TYR A 10 -1.98 8.23 11.34
N LYS A 11 -3.21 7.76 11.61
CA LYS A 11 -3.43 6.71 12.61
C LYS A 11 -2.91 5.38 12.08
N VAL A 12 -2.01 4.76 12.84
CA VAL A 12 -1.38 3.48 12.50
C VAL A 12 -2.08 2.34 13.21
N TYR A 13 -2.40 1.30 12.43
CA TYR A 13 -2.96 0.04 12.90
C TYR A 13 -1.99 -1.08 12.57
N ILE A 14 -1.70 -1.93 13.54
CA ILE A 14 -0.88 -3.13 13.36
C ILE A 14 -1.83 -4.34 13.39
N PHE A 15 -1.93 -5.03 12.28
CA PHE A 15 -2.65 -6.30 12.16
C PHE A 15 -1.66 -7.44 12.34
N CYS A 16 -1.74 -8.16 13.43
CA CYS A 16 -0.83 -9.25 13.76
C CYS A 16 -1.58 -10.54 14.08
N PRO A 17 -0.92 -11.71 14.01
CA PRO A 17 -1.47 -12.96 14.47
C PRO A 17 -1.91 -12.88 15.95
N GLU A 18 -2.95 -13.62 16.34
CA GLU A 18 -3.41 -13.63 17.73
C GLU A 18 -2.32 -14.14 18.70
N SER A 19 -1.51 -15.08 18.22
CA SER A 19 -0.35 -15.62 18.97
C SER A 19 0.68 -14.55 19.35
N GLU A 20 0.88 -13.55 18.48
CA GLU A 20 1.88 -12.49 18.69
C GLU A 20 1.31 -11.21 19.32
N LYS A 21 0.00 -11.09 19.42
CA LYS A 21 -0.68 -9.88 19.86
C LYS A 21 -0.24 -9.37 21.23
N LYS A 22 0.02 -10.28 22.18
CA LYS A 22 0.50 -9.92 23.52
C LYS A 22 1.85 -9.23 23.48
N ASP A 23 2.76 -9.70 22.62
CA ASP A 23 4.10 -9.14 22.48
C ASP A 23 4.06 -7.78 21.79
N TYR A 24 3.24 -7.63 20.76
CA TYR A 24 3.00 -6.33 20.13
C TYR A 24 2.37 -5.31 21.10
N LEU A 25 1.38 -5.71 21.88
CA LEU A 25 0.77 -4.85 22.91
C LEU A 25 1.79 -4.41 23.95
N LYS A 26 2.68 -5.32 24.42
CA LYS A 26 3.75 -5.00 25.36
C LYS A 26 4.76 -4.03 24.77
N LYS A 27 5.17 -4.26 23.51
CA LYS A 27 6.20 -3.48 22.82
C LYS A 27 5.72 -2.08 22.42
N TYR A 28 4.47 -1.96 22.00
CA TYR A 28 3.93 -0.73 21.38
C TYR A 28 2.75 -0.10 22.12
N LYS A 29 2.58 -0.42 23.41
CA LYS A 29 1.49 0.05 24.25
C LYS A 29 1.29 1.56 24.16
N GLY A 30 0.09 1.98 23.76
CA GLY A 30 -0.31 3.37 23.68
C GLY A 30 0.18 4.14 22.44
N LYS A 31 1.08 3.55 21.63
CA LYS A 31 1.61 4.20 20.43
C LYS A 31 0.82 3.88 19.17
N TYR A 32 0.38 2.63 19.02
CA TYR A 32 -0.34 2.15 17.84
C TYR A 32 -1.59 1.37 18.24
N THR A 33 -2.56 1.28 17.33
CA THR A 33 -3.70 0.38 17.51
C THR A 33 -3.32 -1.02 17.06
N ILE A 34 -3.24 -1.95 18.03
CA ILE A 34 -2.95 -3.36 17.76
C ILE A 34 -4.26 -4.12 17.61
N THR A 35 -4.46 -4.77 16.49
CA THR A 35 -5.67 -5.55 16.22
C THR A 35 -5.34 -6.92 15.65
N ARG A 36 -6.34 -7.81 15.65
CA ARG A 36 -6.16 -9.16 15.13
C ARG A 36 -6.10 -9.14 13.60
N GLY A 37 -5.04 -9.72 13.06
CA GLY A 37 -4.91 -10.11 11.65
C GLY A 37 -5.42 -11.54 11.43
N SER A 38 -4.62 -12.36 10.75
CA SER A 38 -4.90 -13.78 10.55
C SER A 38 -3.66 -14.61 10.87
N ASP A 39 -3.90 -15.80 11.41
CA ASP A 39 -2.87 -16.81 11.66
C ASP A 39 -2.73 -17.79 10.48
N LYS A 40 -3.53 -17.64 9.41
CA LYS A 40 -3.64 -18.62 8.33
C LYS A 40 -2.79 -18.27 7.12
N SER A 41 -2.95 -17.08 6.57
CA SER A 41 -2.27 -16.66 5.35
C SER A 41 -2.17 -15.13 5.26
N LEU A 42 -1.27 -14.64 4.37
CA LEU A 42 -1.17 -13.22 4.03
C LEU A 42 -2.50 -12.69 3.46
N ASN A 43 -3.18 -13.46 2.63
CA ASN A 43 -4.48 -13.09 2.10
C ASN A 43 -5.53 -12.90 3.19
N ASP A 44 -5.59 -13.81 4.16
CA ASP A 44 -6.52 -13.68 5.28
C ASP A 44 -6.20 -12.47 6.14
N ALA A 45 -4.92 -12.16 6.34
CA ALA A 45 -4.48 -10.97 7.05
C ALA A 45 -4.91 -9.68 6.31
N ASN A 46 -4.69 -9.61 4.99
CA ASN A 46 -5.13 -8.49 4.16
C ASN A 46 -6.67 -8.37 4.12
N ASN A 47 -7.37 -9.49 4.02
CA ASN A 47 -8.83 -9.53 4.05
C ASN A 47 -9.39 -9.08 5.40
N ALA A 48 -8.70 -9.36 6.52
CA ALA A 48 -9.07 -8.86 7.83
C ALA A 48 -9.04 -7.33 7.90
N VAL A 49 -8.05 -6.68 7.24
CA VAL A 49 -7.99 -5.21 7.12
C VAL A 49 -9.20 -4.67 6.38
N HIS A 50 -9.54 -5.25 5.21
CA HIS A 50 -10.71 -4.83 4.44
C HIS A 50 -12.02 -4.98 5.21
N LYS A 51 -12.17 -6.05 5.98
CA LYS A 51 -13.34 -6.29 6.83
C LYS A 51 -13.44 -5.32 8.01
N TYR A 52 -12.29 -4.95 8.59
CA TYR A 52 -12.22 -4.08 9.77
C TYR A 52 -12.66 -2.65 9.49
N PHE A 53 -12.17 -2.04 8.41
CA PHE A 53 -12.47 -0.66 8.08
C PHE A 53 -13.78 -0.53 7.29
N PRO A 54 -14.55 0.56 7.46
CA PRO A 54 -15.77 0.80 6.68
C PRO A 54 -15.47 1.00 5.19
N THR A 55 -16.51 0.82 4.37
CA THR A 55 -16.46 1.12 2.94
C THR A 55 -16.07 2.59 2.71
N ASN A 56 -15.35 2.86 1.64
CA ASN A 56 -14.78 4.16 1.26
C ASN A 56 -13.72 4.73 2.22
N LYS A 57 -13.29 3.96 3.24
CA LYS A 57 -12.13 4.36 4.04
C LYS A 57 -10.87 4.33 3.19
N LYS A 58 -10.10 5.41 3.22
CA LYS A 58 -8.75 5.47 2.66
C LYS A 58 -7.79 4.72 3.57
N ILE A 59 -7.09 3.74 3.05
CA ILE A 59 -6.18 2.86 3.78
C ILE A 59 -4.86 2.79 3.03
N LEU A 60 -3.75 3.01 3.72
CA LEU A 60 -2.43 2.67 3.20
C LEU A 60 -2.01 1.34 3.80
N PHE A 61 -1.89 0.32 2.96
CA PHE A 61 -1.27 -0.96 3.32
C PHE A 61 0.24 -0.79 3.26
N MET A 62 0.94 -1.35 4.24
CA MET A 62 2.39 -1.38 4.28
C MET A 62 2.86 -2.70 4.86
N ASP A 63 3.82 -3.34 4.20
CA ASP A 63 4.50 -4.52 4.74
C ASP A 63 5.41 -4.12 5.91
N ASP A 64 5.76 -5.07 6.77
CA ASP A 64 6.49 -4.82 8.01
C ASP A 64 8.00 -4.64 7.82
N ASP A 65 8.53 -5.00 6.66
CA ASP A 65 9.96 -4.96 6.30
C ASP A 65 10.39 -3.72 5.51
N ILE A 66 9.50 -2.76 5.24
CA ILE A 66 9.82 -1.54 4.50
C ILE A 66 10.90 -0.72 5.21
N LYS A 67 12.02 -0.52 4.53
CA LYS A 67 13.19 0.21 5.05
C LYS A 67 13.22 1.67 4.61
N SER A 68 12.81 1.93 3.38
CA SER A 68 12.80 3.27 2.78
C SER A 68 11.81 3.36 1.63
N VAL A 69 11.41 4.57 1.30
CA VAL A 69 10.71 4.91 0.06
C VAL A 69 11.60 5.86 -0.71
N ASN A 70 11.92 5.53 -1.94
CA ASN A 70 12.87 6.26 -2.73
C ASN A 70 12.26 6.77 -4.04
N LYS A 71 12.65 7.96 -4.45
CA LYS A 71 12.32 8.56 -5.74
C LYS A 71 13.55 8.56 -6.65
N TRP A 72 13.36 8.21 -7.90
CA TRP A 72 14.36 8.41 -8.96
C TRP A 72 14.28 9.86 -9.46
N ASN A 73 15.40 10.60 -9.44
CA ASN A 73 15.48 12.01 -9.88
C ASN A 73 16.06 12.17 -11.29
N GLY A 74 16.34 11.09 -11.99
CA GLY A 74 16.99 11.07 -13.31
C GLY A 74 18.44 10.55 -13.27
N GLU A 75 19.11 10.68 -12.13
CA GLU A 75 20.51 10.30 -11.94
C GLU A 75 20.70 9.31 -10.78
N ALA A 76 19.99 9.55 -9.68
CA ALA A 76 20.12 8.76 -8.45
C ALA A 76 18.78 8.56 -7.76
N PHE A 77 18.76 7.63 -6.78
CA PHE A 77 17.63 7.49 -5.87
C PHE A 77 17.85 8.35 -4.64
N GLU A 78 16.86 9.17 -4.33
CA GLU A 78 16.77 9.99 -3.13
C GLU A 78 15.56 9.60 -2.26
N THR A 79 15.53 10.04 -1.01
CA THR A 79 14.38 9.78 -0.13
C THR A 79 13.14 10.48 -0.69
N ALA A 80 12.05 9.73 -0.84
CA ALA A 80 10.77 10.27 -1.31
C ALA A 80 9.97 10.88 -0.16
N ASP A 81 9.24 11.95 -0.44
CA ASP A 81 8.20 12.46 0.46
C ASP A 81 6.97 11.54 0.42
N LEU A 82 6.93 10.55 1.31
CA LEU A 82 5.85 9.58 1.35
C LEU A 82 4.49 10.24 1.64
N LYS A 83 4.46 11.32 2.44
CA LYS A 83 3.22 12.06 2.71
C LYS A 83 2.62 12.62 1.44
N TYR A 84 3.44 13.30 0.63
CA TYR A 84 3.02 13.83 -0.67
C TYR A 84 2.42 12.73 -1.55
N TYR A 85 3.10 11.58 -1.69
CA TYR A 85 2.62 10.49 -2.54
C TYR A 85 1.35 9.82 -2.03
N ILE A 86 1.14 9.76 -0.71
CA ILE A 86 -0.12 9.28 -0.12
C ILE A 86 -1.28 10.22 -0.47
N GLU A 87 -1.10 11.51 -0.25
CA GLU A 87 -2.13 12.53 -0.49
C GLU A 87 -2.46 12.61 -1.98
N GLU A 88 -1.43 12.68 -2.83
CA GLU A 88 -1.56 12.74 -4.28
C GLU A 88 -2.18 11.46 -4.87
N GLY A 89 -1.79 10.28 -4.38
CA GLY A 89 -2.36 9.01 -4.81
C GLY A 89 -3.87 8.94 -4.55
N PHE A 90 -4.31 9.34 -3.37
CA PHE A 90 -5.75 9.40 -3.07
C PHE A 90 -6.49 10.51 -3.82
N ARG A 91 -5.83 11.64 -4.11
CA ARG A 91 -6.39 12.70 -4.95
C ARG A 91 -6.63 12.19 -6.38
N LEU A 92 -5.62 11.57 -6.99
CA LEU A 92 -5.70 11.00 -8.34
C LEU A 92 -6.72 9.85 -8.42
N CYS A 93 -6.79 8.99 -7.40
CA CYS A 93 -7.82 7.97 -7.32
C CYS A 93 -9.23 8.58 -7.33
N ASN A 94 -9.46 9.64 -6.55
CA ASN A 94 -10.75 10.31 -6.49
C ASN A 94 -11.14 10.95 -7.83
N GLU A 95 -10.22 11.63 -8.50
CA GLU A 95 -10.44 12.29 -9.79
C GLU A 95 -10.77 11.33 -10.93
N ASN A 96 -10.25 10.10 -10.85
CA ASN A 96 -10.44 9.10 -11.90
C ASN A 96 -11.46 8.00 -11.51
N ASN A 97 -12.11 8.11 -10.35
CA ASN A 97 -12.99 7.08 -9.78
C ASN A 97 -12.29 5.73 -9.56
N PHE A 98 -10.97 5.73 -9.36
CA PHE A 98 -10.18 4.55 -9.06
C PHE A 98 -10.14 4.26 -7.56
N LYS A 99 -9.85 3.02 -7.19
CA LYS A 99 -9.80 2.57 -5.79
C LYS A 99 -8.42 2.13 -5.32
N LEU A 100 -7.43 2.12 -6.22
CA LEU A 100 -6.09 1.62 -5.94
C LEU A 100 -5.03 2.55 -6.53
N PHE A 101 -4.00 2.84 -5.72
CA PHE A 101 -2.73 3.35 -6.22
C PHE A 101 -1.55 2.59 -5.62
N GLY A 102 -0.44 2.61 -6.31
CA GLY A 102 0.81 2.01 -5.83
C GLY A 102 2.03 2.61 -6.51
N PHE A 103 3.15 1.92 -6.34
CA PHE A 103 4.47 2.38 -6.75
C PHE A 103 5.09 1.46 -7.78
N TYR A 104 6.16 1.93 -8.43
CA TYR A 104 6.86 1.16 -9.43
C TYR A 104 7.48 -0.11 -8.82
N PRO A 105 7.34 -1.28 -9.46
CA PRO A 105 7.69 -2.55 -8.82
C PRO A 105 9.20 -2.81 -8.71
N VAL A 106 10.03 -2.12 -9.49
CA VAL A 106 11.46 -2.40 -9.60
C VAL A 106 12.29 -1.17 -9.30
N LYS A 107 13.31 -1.29 -8.42
CA LYS A 107 14.29 -0.22 -8.17
C LYS A 107 15.37 -0.25 -9.26
N ASN A 108 15.05 0.28 -10.43
CA ASN A 108 15.97 0.37 -11.54
C ASN A 108 15.72 1.64 -12.35
N GLY A 109 16.60 2.63 -12.21
CA GLY A 109 16.51 3.92 -12.90
C GLY A 109 16.48 3.81 -14.43
N PHE A 110 17.08 2.77 -15.01
CA PHE A 110 17.05 2.54 -16.46
C PHE A 110 15.59 2.40 -16.97
N PHE A 111 14.74 1.65 -16.26
CA PHE A 111 13.34 1.49 -16.64
C PHE A 111 12.43 2.65 -16.20
N MET A 112 12.92 3.51 -15.31
CA MET A 112 12.14 4.63 -14.77
C MET A 112 12.34 5.92 -15.57
N LYS A 113 13.52 6.15 -16.16
CA LYS A 113 13.95 7.43 -16.74
C LYS A 113 13.07 8.00 -17.86
N GLU A 114 12.32 7.17 -18.57
CA GLU A 114 11.47 7.59 -19.70
C GLU A 114 9.98 7.47 -19.39
N GLN A 115 9.62 7.25 -18.13
CA GLN A 115 8.22 7.14 -17.71
C GLN A 115 7.58 8.53 -17.50
N LYS A 116 6.27 8.59 -17.57
CA LYS A 116 5.52 9.72 -16.98
C LYS A 116 5.60 9.63 -15.46
N GLU A 117 5.38 10.75 -14.75
CA GLU A 117 5.40 10.75 -13.28
C GLU A 117 4.47 9.68 -12.68
N TYR A 118 3.29 9.51 -13.28
CA TYR A 118 2.39 8.41 -12.98
C TYR A 118 1.69 7.87 -14.22
N SER A 119 1.23 6.65 -14.15
CA SER A 119 0.44 5.96 -15.18
C SER A 119 -0.94 5.61 -14.66
N LYS A 120 -1.91 5.51 -15.58
CA LYS A 120 -3.30 5.12 -15.34
C LYS A 120 -3.64 3.86 -16.14
N GLY A 121 -4.69 3.15 -15.74
CA GLY A 121 -5.22 1.99 -16.44
C GLY A 121 -4.72 0.68 -15.86
N LEU A 122 -4.51 -0.34 -16.70
CA LEU A 122 -3.97 -1.61 -16.25
C LEU A 122 -2.46 -1.45 -15.97
N GLN A 123 -2.13 -1.32 -14.71
CA GLN A 123 -0.76 -1.22 -14.22
C GLN A 123 -0.51 -2.29 -13.19
N PHE A 124 0.74 -2.72 -13.05
CA PHE A 124 1.15 -3.57 -11.95
C PHE A 124 1.78 -2.73 -10.84
N CYS A 125 1.26 -2.89 -9.63
CA CYS A 125 1.80 -2.33 -8.39
C CYS A 125 2.14 -3.48 -7.45
N MET A 126 3.36 -3.47 -6.91
CA MET A 126 3.79 -4.47 -5.93
C MET A 126 3.23 -4.17 -4.53
N GLY A 127 2.96 -5.21 -3.74
CA GLY A 127 2.26 -5.13 -2.47
C GLY A 127 2.93 -4.40 -1.32
N GLY A 128 4.22 -4.11 -1.38
CA GLY A 128 4.95 -3.53 -0.26
C GLY A 128 4.35 -2.23 0.31
N ILE A 129 3.87 -1.32 -0.55
CA ILE A 129 3.02 -0.19 -0.17
C ILE A 129 1.93 0.01 -1.22
N MET A 130 0.67 0.04 -0.79
CA MET A 130 -0.48 0.33 -1.63
C MET A 130 -1.50 1.21 -0.91
N GLY A 131 -2.02 2.23 -1.59
CA GLY A 131 -3.16 3.00 -1.13
C GLY A 131 -4.45 2.45 -1.71
N VAL A 132 -5.44 2.21 -0.87
CA VAL A 132 -6.72 1.61 -1.23
C VAL A 132 -7.87 2.43 -0.69
N VAL A 133 -8.86 2.73 -1.52
CA VAL A 133 -10.18 3.18 -1.08
C VAL A 133 -11.03 1.94 -0.85
N ASN A 134 -11.28 1.57 0.39
CA ASN A 134 -11.86 0.30 0.79
C ASN A 134 -13.24 0.07 0.15
N ASP A 135 -13.36 -0.92 -0.68
CA ASP A 135 -14.60 -1.37 -1.33
C ASP A 135 -15.08 -2.75 -0.81
N LYS A 136 -14.40 -3.24 0.23
CA LYS A 136 -14.61 -4.59 0.79
C LYS A 136 -14.27 -5.74 -0.17
N GLU A 137 -13.58 -5.46 -1.26
CA GLU A 137 -13.10 -6.51 -2.16
C GLU A 137 -12.07 -7.39 -1.46
N LEU A 138 -12.32 -8.68 -1.43
CA LEU A 138 -11.46 -9.65 -0.79
C LEU A 138 -10.56 -10.34 -1.82
N ARG A 139 -9.32 -10.62 -1.41
CA ARG A 139 -8.38 -11.42 -2.18
C ARG A 139 -8.80 -12.89 -2.11
N THR A 140 -8.73 -13.59 -3.23
CA THR A 140 -9.13 -15.00 -3.34
C THR A 140 -7.96 -15.92 -3.65
N THR A 141 -6.93 -15.41 -4.34
CA THR A 141 -5.74 -16.20 -4.70
C THR A 141 -4.74 -16.28 -3.55
N THR A 142 -4.14 -17.45 -3.36
CA THR A 142 -3.09 -17.66 -2.34
C THR A 142 -1.75 -17.08 -2.76
N TYR A 143 -1.50 -17.04 -4.09
CA TYR A 143 -0.28 -16.52 -4.68
C TYR A 143 -0.61 -15.44 -5.69
N LYS A 144 0.31 -14.47 -5.87
CA LYS A 144 0.14 -13.38 -6.85
C LYS A 144 -1.09 -12.49 -6.56
N GLU A 145 -1.43 -12.30 -5.31
CA GLU A 145 -2.57 -11.47 -4.89
C GLU A 145 -2.42 -10.01 -5.34
N ASP A 146 -1.20 -9.54 -5.58
CA ASP A 146 -0.94 -8.21 -6.15
C ASP A 146 -1.46 -8.08 -7.58
N TYR A 147 -1.26 -9.13 -8.39
CA TYR A 147 -1.80 -9.19 -9.76
C TYR A 147 -3.33 -9.26 -9.72
N GLU A 148 -3.89 -10.13 -8.89
CA GLU A 148 -5.34 -10.24 -8.71
C GLU A 148 -5.94 -8.88 -8.37
N ARG A 149 -5.37 -8.18 -7.39
CA ARG A 149 -5.83 -6.85 -6.96
C ARG A 149 -5.77 -5.84 -8.09
N CYS A 150 -4.67 -5.78 -8.84
CA CYS A 150 -4.52 -4.86 -9.96
C CYS A 150 -5.55 -5.15 -11.07
N ILE A 151 -5.74 -6.42 -11.43
CA ILE A 151 -6.68 -6.84 -12.47
C ILE A 151 -8.13 -6.56 -12.05
N ILE A 152 -8.52 -6.91 -10.82
CA ILE A 152 -9.88 -6.65 -10.32
C ILE A 152 -10.19 -5.16 -10.30
N ASN A 153 -9.26 -4.32 -9.83
CA ASN A 153 -9.46 -2.87 -9.85
C ASN A 153 -9.57 -2.32 -11.28
N TYR A 154 -8.79 -2.83 -12.22
CA TYR A 154 -8.92 -2.46 -13.62
C TYR A 154 -10.29 -2.85 -14.20
N ILE A 155 -10.75 -4.08 -13.97
CA ILE A 155 -12.06 -4.56 -14.47
C ILE A 155 -13.21 -3.75 -13.86
N LYS A 156 -13.17 -3.50 -12.54
CA LYS A 156 -14.28 -2.84 -11.82
C LYS A 156 -14.33 -1.33 -12.02
N TYR A 157 -13.15 -0.69 -12.03
CA TYR A 157 -13.05 0.78 -11.95
C TYR A 157 -12.36 1.40 -13.16
N GLY A 158 -11.91 0.61 -14.13
CA GLY A 158 -11.24 1.07 -15.34
C GLY A 158 -9.75 1.34 -15.17
N GLY A 159 -9.19 1.24 -13.95
CA GLY A 159 -7.77 1.45 -13.76
C GLY A 159 -7.31 1.58 -12.31
N ILE A 160 -6.01 1.76 -12.23
CA ILE A 160 -5.28 2.09 -11.00
C ILE A 160 -4.30 3.23 -11.30
N ILE A 161 -3.78 3.88 -10.25
CA ILE A 161 -2.68 4.85 -10.37
C ILE A 161 -1.38 4.17 -9.97
N ARG A 162 -0.33 4.31 -10.77
CA ARG A 162 1.03 3.88 -10.41
C ARG A 162 2.00 5.04 -10.54
N PHE A 163 2.68 5.39 -9.46
CA PHE A 163 3.80 6.33 -9.48
C PHE A 163 5.05 5.65 -10.05
N ASN A 164 5.57 6.19 -11.15
CA ASN A 164 6.61 5.52 -11.93
C ASN A 164 8.03 5.82 -11.49
N TYR A 165 8.24 6.90 -10.74
CA TYR A 165 9.56 7.28 -10.23
C TYR A 165 9.79 6.93 -8.76
N VAL A 166 8.80 6.29 -8.11
CA VAL A 166 8.89 5.94 -6.70
C VAL A 166 8.93 4.44 -6.52
N LYS A 167 9.83 3.99 -5.66
CA LYS A 167 10.04 2.59 -5.30
C LYS A 167 10.13 2.43 -3.79
N VAL A 168 9.58 1.35 -3.32
CA VAL A 168 9.62 0.87 -1.94
C VAL A 168 10.70 -0.19 -1.76
#